data_3f741b04eca942a729154779366daeda
#
_entry.id   3f741b04eca942a729154779366daeda
#
_cell.length_a   1.000
_cell.length_b   1.000
_cell.length_c   1.000
_cell.angle_alpha   90.00
_cell.angle_beta   90.00
_cell.angle_gamma   90.00
#
_symmetry.space_group_name_H-M   'P 1'
#
loop_
_entity.id
_entity.type
_entity.pdbx_description
1 polymer ?
#
loop_
_entity_poly.entity_id
_entity_poly.type
_entity_poly.pdbx_seq_one_letter_code
_entity_poly.pdbx_strand_id
1 'polypeptide(L)'
;NKVVNKIINKAELDLSNLPENTILVGKDLSTSDTAKLNLNSVAGIIIENGSENSHVSIMARTHEIPAIVGAKGALDSIANDMYIAINGGTGEIFLEPTEEEIAKLEKIQNELKDEKGSLAKFRNKKSITKDGYKTEVVANIGTPKDMDAVIENGAEGVGLFRSEFLYMDSEGM
;
A
#
# COMPACT_ATOMS: atom_id res chain seq x y z
N ASN A 1 3.80 9.96 6.38
CA ASN A 1 3.34 9.03 7.39
C ASN A 1 2.71 9.80 8.52
N LYS A 2 1.41 9.89 8.53
CA LYS A 2 0.68 10.37 9.69
C LYS A 2 0.34 9.18 10.56
N VAL A 3 0.54 9.37 11.79
CA VAL A 3 0.30 8.52 12.91
C VAL A 3 -1.14 8.66 13.31
N VAL A 4 -1.91 7.61 13.47
CA VAL A 4 -3.05 7.52 14.40
C VAL A 4 -3.82 6.20 14.21
N ASN A 5 -4.07 5.53 15.09
CA ASN A 5 -4.93 4.81 16.03
C ASN A 5 -6.17 4.15 15.45
N LYS A 6 -6.16 2.86 15.34
CA LYS A 6 -7.16 2.00 15.92
C LYS A 6 -6.85 0.54 15.68
N ILE A 7 -6.82 -0.23 16.74
CA ILE A 7 -6.64 -1.66 16.70
C ILE A 7 -8.00 -2.33 16.61
N ILE A 8 -8.03 -3.41 15.84
CA ILE A 8 -9.25 -4.14 15.59
C ILE A 8 -9.10 -5.57 16.06
N ASN A 9 -9.83 -5.89 17.10
CA ASN A 9 -10.24 -7.24 17.34
C ASN A 9 -11.48 -7.51 16.45
N LYS A 10 -11.42 -8.51 15.61
CA LYS A 10 -12.21 -8.76 14.39
C LYS A 10 -13.75 -8.85 14.56
N ALA A 11 -14.30 -8.74 15.76
CA ALA A 11 -15.70 -9.09 16.03
C ALA A 11 -16.71 -7.94 15.87
N GLU A 12 -16.31 -6.66 15.87
CA GLU A 12 -17.27 -5.54 15.97
C GLU A 12 -16.93 -4.27 15.16
N LEU A 13 -15.95 -4.28 14.25
CA LEU A 13 -15.57 -3.05 13.58
C LEU A 13 -16.10 -2.96 12.15
N ASP A 14 -16.78 -1.84 11.88
CA ASP A 14 -17.16 -1.45 10.52
C ASP A 14 -15.93 -0.93 9.76
N LEU A 15 -15.31 -1.82 8.98
CA LEU A 15 -14.14 -1.52 8.16
C LEU A 15 -14.40 -0.45 7.07
N SER A 16 -15.66 -0.19 6.77
CA SER A 16 -16.06 0.82 5.79
C SER A 16 -16.07 2.24 6.36
N ASN A 17 -16.13 2.38 7.69
CA ASN A 17 -16.27 3.67 8.38
C ASN A 17 -15.16 3.89 9.40
N LEU A 18 -13.91 3.76 8.96
CA LEU A 18 -12.73 4.01 9.79
C LEU A 18 -12.44 5.50 9.89
N PRO A 19 -11.98 5.98 11.07
CA PRO A 19 -11.45 7.33 11.19
C PRO A 19 -10.28 7.58 10.22
N GLU A 20 -10.11 8.81 9.80
CA GLU A 20 -8.95 9.19 8.97
C GLU A 20 -7.62 8.90 9.70
N ASN A 21 -6.61 8.55 8.93
CA ASN A 21 -5.27 8.21 9.41
C ASN A 21 -5.23 6.98 10.34
N THR A 22 -6.11 6.00 10.16
CA THR A 22 -6.11 4.75 10.93
C THR A 22 -4.99 3.81 10.48
N ILE A 23 -4.24 3.26 11.42
CA ILE A 23 -3.36 2.11 11.19
C ILE A 23 -4.10 0.85 11.66
N LEU A 24 -4.31 -0.08 10.73
CA LEU A 24 -4.94 -1.36 11.01
C LEU A 24 -3.92 -2.35 11.55
N VAL A 25 -4.22 -2.96 12.69
CA VAL A 25 -3.39 -4.03 13.25
C VAL A 25 -4.23 -5.29 13.39
N GLY A 26 -3.76 -6.38 12.84
CA GLY A 26 -4.50 -7.63 12.86
C GLY A 26 -3.62 -8.87 12.77
N LYS A 27 -4.23 -10.02 13.09
CA LYS A 27 -3.55 -11.30 12.90
C LYS A 27 -3.47 -11.65 11.42
N ASP A 28 -4.54 -11.39 10.71
CA ASP A 28 -4.70 -11.60 9.27
C ASP A 28 -5.83 -10.73 8.74
N LEU A 29 -5.81 -10.44 7.45
CA LEU A 29 -6.84 -9.67 6.78
C LEU A 29 -7.30 -10.45 5.54
N SER A 30 -8.56 -10.88 5.53
CA SER A 30 -9.10 -11.64 4.41
C SER A 30 -9.37 -10.75 3.18
N THR A 31 -9.51 -11.36 2.01
CA THR A 31 -9.88 -10.66 0.77
C THR A 31 -11.21 -9.92 0.92
N SER A 32 -12.18 -10.53 1.62
CA SER A 32 -13.47 -9.87 1.88
C SER A 32 -13.37 -8.71 2.85
N ASP A 33 -12.43 -8.73 3.79
CA ASP A 33 -12.18 -7.61 4.70
C ASP A 33 -11.51 -6.45 3.93
N THR A 34 -10.54 -6.75 3.08
CA THR A 34 -9.87 -5.74 2.26
C THR A 34 -10.82 -5.04 1.28
N ALA A 35 -11.78 -5.78 0.72
CA ALA A 35 -12.80 -5.21 -0.17
C ALA A 35 -13.76 -4.21 0.51
N LYS A 36 -13.90 -4.30 1.84
CA LYS A 36 -14.74 -3.39 2.64
C LYS A 36 -13.99 -2.17 3.17
N LEU A 37 -12.66 -2.16 3.05
CA LEU A 37 -11.84 -1.07 3.58
C LEU A 37 -12.04 0.23 2.80
N ASN A 38 -12.30 1.32 3.52
CA ASN A 38 -12.10 2.64 2.97
C ASN A 38 -10.60 2.98 2.99
N LEU A 39 -9.92 2.68 1.91
CA LEU A 39 -8.47 2.84 1.79
C LEU A 39 -7.99 4.28 1.97
N ASN A 40 -8.85 5.28 1.73
CA ASN A 40 -8.51 6.68 1.96
C ASN A 40 -8.34 7.03 3.45
N SER A 41 -8.98 6.27 4.32
CA SER A 41 -8.88 6.46 5.78
C SER A 41 -7.72 5.66 6.40
N VAL A 42 -7.13 4.72 5.65
CA VAL A 42 -6.08 3.83 6.16
C VAL A 42 -4.70 4.46 5.93
N ALA A 43 -4.01 4.78 7.01
CA ALA A 43 -2.65 5.31 6.99
C ALA A 43 -1.57 4.21 6.98
N GLY A 44 -1.90 3.00 7.38
CA GLY A 44 -0.99 1.87 7.40
C GLY A 44 -1.65 0.56 7.82
N ILE A 45 -0.95 -0.54 7.58
CA ILE A 45 -1.42 -1.89 7.90
C ILE A 45 -0.29 -2.67 8.57
N ILE A 46 -0.60 -3.32 9.69
CA ILE A 46 0.31 -4.23 10.41
C ILE A 46 -0.38 -5.58 10.56
N ILE A 47 0.22 -6.64 10.04
CA ILE A 47 -0.33 -8.00 10.08
C ILE A 47 0.68 -8.96 10.68
N GLU A 48 0.26 -9.76 11.67
CA GLU A 48 1.13 -10.76 12.30
C GLU A 48 1.45 -11.93 11.37
N ASN A 49 0.48 -12.34 10.57
CA ASN A 49 0.63 -13.40 9.58
C ASN A 49 0.87 -12.81 8.19
N GLY A 50 1.21 -13.67 7.25
CA GLY A 50 1.38 -13.31 5.85
C GLY A 50 2.83 -13.13 5.42
N SER A 51 2.98 -12.85 4.14
CA SER A 51 4.25 -12.66 3.46
C SER A 51 4.16 -11.46 2.52
N GLU A 52 5.30 -11.06 1.95
CA GLU A 52 5.37 -9.98 0.96
C GLU A 52 4.49 -10.21 -0.29
N ASN A 53 4.15 -11.47 -0.57
CA ASN A 53 3.28 -11.85 -1.69
C ASN A 53 1.83 -12.13 -1.26
N SER A 54 1.45 -11.82 -0.03
CA SER A 54 0.07 -11.94 0.42
C SER A 54 -0.84 -10.94 -0.28
N HIS A 55 -2.13 -11.25 -0.34
CA HIS A 55 -3.14 -10.36 -0.93
C HIS A 55 -3.10 -8.94 -0.30
N VAL A 56 -2.96 -8.88 1.02
CA VAL A 56 -2.83 -7.61 1.76
C VAL A 56 -1.63 -6.80 1.31
N SER A 57 -0.47 -7.46 1.14
CA SER A 57 0.77 -6.80 0.70
C SER A 57 0.65 -6.25 -0.73
N ILE A 58 0.01 -7.01 -1.62
CA ILE A 58 -0.23 -6.58 -3.00
C ILE A 58 -1.18 -5.38 -3.02
N MET A 59 -2.29 -5.45 -2.29
CA MET A 59 -3.28 -4.38 -2.19
C MET A 59 -2.65 -3.10 -1.59
N ALA A 60 -1.94 -3.23 -0.46
CA ALA A 60 -1.29 -2.09 0.18
C ALA A 60 -0.26 -1.41 -0.75
N ARG A 61 0.51 -2.21 -1.51
CA ARG A 61 1.47 -1.70 -2.49
C ARG A 61 0.78 -0.98 -3.65
N THR A 62 -0.31 -1.53 -4.16
CA THR A 62 -1.11 -0.91 -5.23
C THR A 62 -1.68 0.44 -4.81
N HIS A 63 -2.10 0.57 -3.56
CA HIS A 63 -2.68 1.81 -3.01
C HIS A 63 -1.65 2.68 -2.27
N GLU A 64 -0.36 2.33 -2.34
CA GLU A 64 0.75 3.06 -1.69
C GLU A 64 0.58 3.23 -0.18
N ILE A 65 -0.09 2.27 0.45
CA ILE A 65 -0.29 2.23 1.90
C ILE A 65 0.91 1.50 2.53
N PRO A 66 1.62 2.10 3.49
CA PRO A 66 2.67 1.41 4.24
C PRO A 66 2.11 0.14 4.90
N ALA A 67 2.74 -1.01 4.67
CA ALA A 67 2.32 -2.26 5.26
C ALA A 67 3.51 -3.04 5.84
N ILE A 68 3.31 -3.61 7.01
CA ILE A 68 4.25 -4.50 7.68
C ILE A 68 3.55 -5.83 7.89
N VAL A 69 4.12 -6.90 7.35
CA VAL A 69 3.61 -8.27 7.48
C VAL A 69 4.60 -9.13 8.22
N GLY A 70 4.12 -10.18 8.89
CA GLY A 70 4.97 -11.02 9.73
C GLY A 70 5.34 -10.39 11.07
N ALA A 71 4.64 -9.34 11.51
CA ALA A 71 4.87 -8.60 12.76
C ALA A 71 4.35 -9.39 13.98
N LYS A 72 4.97 -10.52 14.28
CA LYS A 72 4.56 -11.39 15.40
C LYS A 72 4.57 -10.65 16.74
N GLY A 73 3.49 -10.75 17.52
CA GLY A 73 3.33 -10.10 18.81
C GLY A 73 2.88 -8.62 18.70
N ALA A 74 2.57 -8.14 17.52
CA ALA A 74 2.07 -6.77 17.34
C ALA A 74 0.74 -6.56 18.09
N LEU A 75 -0.17 -7.55 18.05
CA LEU A 75 -1.45 -7.48 18.75
C LEU A 75 -1.33 -7.47 20.28
N ASP A 76 -0.26 -8.06 20.82
CA ASP A 76 0.00 -8.05 22.27
C ASP A 76 0.65 -6.75 22.72
N SER A 77 1.38 -6.08 21.83
CA SER A 77 2.18 -4.89 22.13
C SER A 77 1.45 -3.57 21.85
N ILE A 78 0.50 -3.59 20.93
CA ILE A 78 -0.19 -2.39 20.46
C ILE A 78 -1.61 -2.38 20.99
N ALA A 79 -1.96 -1.42 21.85
CA ALA A 79 -3.31 -1.25 22.40
C ALA A 79 -4.21 -0.46 21.44
N ASN A 80 -5.54 -0.60 21.60
CA ASN A 80 -6.50 0.22 20.86
C ASN A 80 -6.25 1.71 21.15
N ASP A 81 -6.40 2.53 20.11
CA ASP A 81 -6.22 3.99 20.17
C ASP A 81 -4.81 4.45 20.61
N MET A 82 -3.81 3.54 20.58
CA MET A 82 -2.41 3.88 20.81
C MET A 82 -1.87 4.71 19.64
N TYR A 83 -1.07 5.71 19.93
CA TYR A 83 -0.39 6.52 18.94
C TYR A 83 0.85 5.78 18.42
N ILE A 84 0.85 5.39 17.16
CA ILE A 84 1.94 4.63 16.54
C ILE A 84 2.36 5.22 15.21
N ALA A 85 3.61 5.00 14.83
CA ALA A 85 4.11 5.29 13.50
C ALA A 85 4.77 4.06 12.89
N ILE A 86 4.73 3.94 11.59
CA ILE A 86 5.34 2.82 10.88
C ILE A 86 6.20 3.28 9.71
N ASN A 87 7.25 2.50 9.44
CA ASN A 87 8.03 2.61 8.23
C ASN A 87 7.90 1.30 7.43
N GLY A 88 7.07 1.29 6.41
CA GLY A 88 6.86 0.13 5.57
C GLY A 88 8.08 -0.30 4.74
N GLY A 89 9.07 0.59 4.56
CA GLY A 89 10.31 0.28 3.85
C GLY A 89 11.32 -0.49 4.69
N THR A 90 11.39 -0.18 6.01
CA THR A 90 12.32 -0.84 6.95
C THR A 90 11.63 -1.90 7.83
N GLY A 91 10.28 -1.88 7.90
CA GLY A 91 9.52 -2.76 8.79
C GLY A 91 9.50 -2.29 10.25
N GLU A 92 9.91 -1.05 10.53
CA GLU A 92 9.95 -0.50 11.88
C GLU A 92 8.57 -0.03 12.33
N ILE A 93 8.24 -0.33 13.58
CA ILE A 93 7.02 0.12 14.27
C ILE A 93 7.46 0.91 15.50
N PHE A 94 6.99 2.15 15.60
CA PHE A 94 7.28 3.05 16.72
C PHE A 94 6.00 3.17 17.55
N LEU A 95 6.07 2.76 18.81
CA LEU A 95 5.00 2.90 19.79
C LEU A 95 5.18 4.22 20.53
N GLU A 96 4.14 5.05 20.56
CA GLU A 96 4.20 6.40 21.17
C GLU A 96 5.45 7.18 20.72
N PRO A 97 5.64 7.38 19.39
CA PRO A 97 6.87 7.93 18.85
C PRO A 97 7.14 9.33 19.38
N THR A 98 8.40 9.61 19.63
CA THR A 98 8.91 10.93 20.01
C THR A 98 8.82 11.91 18.84
N GLU A 99 8.86 13.22 19.12
CA GLU A 99 8.88 14.26 18.06
C GLU A 99 10.07 14.07 17.09
N GLU A 100 11.22 13.61 17.59
CA GLU A 100 12.40 13.34 16.75
C GLU A 100 12.16 12.16 15.78
N GLU A 101 11.52 11.10 16.25
CA GLU A 101 11.17 9.93 15.42
C GLU A 101 10.13 10.31 14.36
N ILE A 102 9.14 11.10 14.73
CA ILE A 102 8.14 11.63 13.80
C ILE A 102 8.81 12.48 12.72
N ALA A 103 9.66 13.43 13.12
CA ALA A 103 10.37 14.31 12.19
C ALA A 103 11.26 13.51 11.22
N LYS A 104 11.92 12.44 11.70
CA LYS A 104 12.70 11.54 10.85
C LYS A 104 11.84 10.82 9.81
N LEU A 105 10.68 10.32 10.21
CA LEU A 105 9.75 9.63 9.31
C LEU A 105 9.13 10.60 8.28
N GLU A 106 8.78 11.81 8.71
CA GLU A 106 8.28 12.86 7.81
C GLU A 106 9.32 13.27 6.76
N LYS A 107 10.60 13.34 7.17
CA LYS A 107 11.69 13.61 6.23
C LYS A 107 11.78 12.52 5.17
N ILE A 108 11.77 11.24 5.56
CA ILE A 108 11.79 10.11 4.63
C ILE A 108 10.58 10.16 3.68
N GLN A 109 9.41 10.47 4.21
CA GLN A 109 8.20 10.61 3.38
C GLN A 109 8.31 11.73 2.35
N ASN A 110 8.86 12.88 2.75
CA ASN A 110 9.04 14.01 1.85
C ASN A 110 10.08 13.69 0.77
N GLU A 111 11.20 13.04 1.11
CA GLU A 111 12.21 12.58 0.17
C GLU A 111 11.61 11.64 -0.89
N LEU A 112 10.77 10.67 -0.47
CA LEU A 112 10.05 9.77 -1.39
C LEU A 112 9.06 10.52 -2.29
N LYS A 113 8.36 11.53 -1.78
CA LYS A 113 7.45 12.37 -2.58
C LYS A 113 8.21 13.20 -3.61
N ASP A 114 9.36 13.77 -3.23
CA ASP A 114 10.20 14.57 -4.10
C ASP A 114 10.82 13.71 -5.21
N GLU A 115 11.30 12.52 -4.86
CA GLU A 115 11.79 11.54 -5.83
C GLU A 115 10.69 11.17 -6.83
N LYS A 116 9.48 10.86 -6.36
CA LYS A 116 8.33 10.57 -7.19
C LYS A 116 7.97 11.75 -8.11
N GLY A 117 7.95 12.96 -7.57
CA GLY A 117 7.74 14.18 -8.34
C GLY A 117 8.81 14.42 -9.41
N SER A 118 10.08 14.06 -9.11
CA SER A 118 11.17 14.15 -10.08
C SER A 118 11.03 13.13 -11.21
N LEU A 119 10.57 11.92 -10.90
CA LEU A 119 10.31 10.86 -11.89
C LEU A 119 9.15 11.19 -12.81
N ALA A 120 8.16 11.95 -12.36
CA ALA A 120 7.04 12.40 -13.19
C ALA A 120 7.50 13.20 -14.44
N LYS A 121 8.65 13.85 -14.38
CA LYS A 121 9.26 14.56 -15.53
C LYS A 121 9.70 13.63 -16.66
N PHE A 122 9.86 12.34 -16.37
CA PHE A 122 10.27 11.34 -17.34
C PHE A 122 9.06 10.57 -17.94
N ARG A 123 7.89 10.71 -17.37
CA ARG A 123 6.65 10.00 -17.73
C ARG A 123 6.35 10.02 -19.23
N ASN A 124 6.55 11.19 -19.88
CA ASN A 124 6.25 11.39 -21.30
C ASN A 124 7.49 11.36 -22.18
N LYS A 125 8.65 10.97 -21.64
CA LYS A 125 9.88 10.89 -22.43
C LYS A 125 9.98 9.52 -23.10
N LYS A 126 10.43 9.51 -24.35
CA LYS A 126 10.73 8.26 -25.05
C LYS A 126 11.83 7.49 -24.34
N SER A 127 11.62 6.21 -24.14
CA SER A 127 12.60 5.30 -23.55
C SER A 127 13.64 4.91 -24.59
N ILE A 128 14.81 5.54 -24.50
CA ILE A 128 15.92 5.34 -25.41
C ILE A 128 17.15 4.98 -24.58
N THR A 129 17.81 3.88 -24.93
CA THR A 129 19.07 3.46 -24.30
C THR A 129 20.22 4.40 -24.66
N LYS A 130 21.35 4.33 -23.93
CA LYS A 130 22.51 5.20 -24.20
C LYS A 130 23.13 5.01 -25.59
N ASP A 131 22.96 3.84 -26.19
CA ASP A 131 23.37 3.50 -27.55
C ASP A 131 22.33 3.83 -28.63
N GLY A 132 21.22 4.49 -28.23
CA GLY A 132 20.21 5.02 -29.14
C GLY A 132 19.08 4.04 -29.50
N TYR A 133 19.03 2.85 -28.88
CA TYR A 133 17.97 1.90 -29.14
C TYR A 133 16.67 2.33 -28.41
N LYS A 134 15.55 2.41 -29.14
CA LYS A 134 14.24 2.72 -28.58
C LYS A 134 13.62 1.46 -27.98
N THR A 135 13.23 1.51 -26.72
CA THR A 135 12.46 0.48 -26.03
C THR A 135 11.04 0.97 -25.76
N GLU A 136 10.10 0.04 -25.73
CA GLU A 136 8.72 0.34 -25.32
C GLU A 136 8.58 0.09 -23.80
N VAL A 137 7.92 1.02 -23.12
CA VAL A 137 7.56 0.87 -21.71
C VAL A 137 6.08 0.48 -21.64
N VAL A 138 5.85 -0.76 -21.25
CA VAL A 138 4.49 -1.32 -21.18
C VAL A 138 4.15 -1.74 -19.75
N ALA A 139 2.86 -1.71 -19.43
CA ALA A 139 2.35 -2.06 -18.11
C ALA A 139 1.87 -3.50 -18.03
N ASN A 140 1.96 -4.09 -16.84
CA ASN A 140 1.26 -5.31 -16.49
C ASN A 140 -0.03 -4.94 -15.78
N ILE A 141 -1.17 -5.44 -16.26
CA ILE A 141 -2.49 -5.18 -15.67
C ILE A 141 -3.18 -6.47 -15.27
N GLY A 142 -4.02 -6.41 -14.24
CA GLY A 142 -4.88 -7.50 -13.79
C GLY A 142 -6.34 -7.27 -14.15
N THR A 143 -6.77 -6.02 -14.21
CA THR A 143 -8.16 -5.63 -14.49
C THR A 143 -8.21 -4.43 -15.43
N PRO A 144 -9.33 -4.20 -16.13
CA PRO A 144 -9.51 -2.98 -16.92
C PRO A 144 -9.45 -1.68 -16.11
N LYS A 145 -9.69 -1.74 -14.79
CA LYS A 145 -9.62 -0.59 -13.87
C LYS A 145 -8.19 -0.06 -13.71
N ASP A 146 -7.18 -0.89 -13.98
CA ASP A 146 -5.78 -0.50 -13.89
C ASP A 146 -5.38 0.46 -15.03
N MET A 147 -6.20 0.58 -16.07
CA MET A 147 -5.89 1.40 -17.25
C MET A 147 -5.71 2.89 -16.94
N ASP A 148 -6.44 3.42 -15.98
CA ASP A 148 -6.28 4.82 -15.58
C ASP A 148 -4.88 5.07 -15.04
N ALA A 149 -4.37 4.19 -14.19
CA ALA A 149 -3.01 4.24 -13.66
C ALA A 149 -1.95 4.02 -14.76
N VAL A 150 -2.22 3.13 -15.73
CA VAL A 150 -1.33 2.88 -16.88
C VAL A 150 -1.14 4.15 -17.71
N ILE A 151 -2.23 4.83 -18.04
CA ILE A 151 -2.22 6.09 -18.80
C ILE A 151 -1.55 7.20 -17.99
N GLU A 152 -1.92 7.32 -16.71
CA GLU A 152 -1.36 8.32 -15.82
C GLU A 152 0.16 8.17 -15.66
N ASN A 153 0.68 6.97 -15.64
CA ASN A 153 2.12 6.70 -15.53
C ASN A 153 2.86 6.70 -16.89
N GLY A 154 2.18 6.98 -17.98
CA GLY A 154 2.80 7.18 -19.29
C GLY A 154 3.28 5.88 -19.94
N ALA A 155 2.68 4.75 -19.63
CA ALA A 155 2.97 3.50 -20.33
C ALA A 155 2.50 3.56 -21.79
N GLU A 156 3.30 3.03 -22.71
CA GLU A 156 3.04 3.04 -24.16
C GLU A 156 2.00 1.97 -24.58
N GLY A 157 1.71 1.01 -23.66
CA GLY A 157 0.75 -0.07 -23.91
C GLY A 157 0.67 -1.07 -22.76
N VAL A 158 -0.03 -2.17 -23.00
CA VAL A 158 -0.15 -3.30 -22.08
C VAL A 158 0.77 -4.42 -22.57
N GLY A 159 1.74 -4.80 -21.74
CA GLY A 159 2.67 -5.90 -22.02
C GLY A 159 2.17 -7.25 -21.54
N LEU A 160 1.47 -7.26 -20.40
CA LEU A 160 0.89 -8.46 -19.83
C LEU A 160 -0.46 -8.16 -19.21
N PHE A 161 -1.46 -8.94 -19.58
CA PHE A 161 -2.77 -8.94 -18.94
C PHE A 161 -2.97 -10.25 -18.17
N ARG A 162 -3.09 -10.14 -16.85
CA ARG A 162 -3.34 -11.28 -15.96
C ARG A 162 -4.83 -11.58 -15.92
N SER A 163 -5.29 -12.36 -16.87
CA SER A 163 -6.72 -12.67 -17.03
C SER A 163 -7.33 -13.50 -15.90
N GLU A 164 -6.50 -14.14 -15.06
CA GLU A 164 -6.96 -14.89 -13.89
C GLU A 164 -7.82 -14.05 -12.94
N PHE A 165 -7.56 -12.75 -12.83
CA PHE A 165 -8.35 -11.85 -11.99
C PHE A 165 -9.78 -11.62 -12.50
N LEU A 166 -10.02 -11.76 -13.80
CA LEU A 166 -11.38 -11.68 -14.36
C LEU A 166 -12.26 -12.85 -13.92
N TYR A 167 -11.65 -14.02 -13.71
CA TYR A 167 -12.36 -15.21 -13.24
C TYR A 167 -12.60 -15.21 -11.74
N MET A 168 -11.74 -14.53 -10.97
CA MET A 168 -11.89 -14.41 -9.51
C MET A 168 -12.99 -13.42 -9.12
N ASP A 169 -13.26 -12.42 -9.97
CA ASP A 169 -14.29 -11.38 -9.73
C ASP A 169 -15.69 -11.81 -10.26
N SER A 170 -15.77 -12.86 -11.08
CA SER A 170 -17.04 -13.43 -11.53
C SER A 170 -17.54 -14.43 -10.49
N GLU A 171 -18.37 -13.97 -9.54
CA GLU A 171 -19.24 -14.83 -8.77
C GLU A 171 -20.20 -15.55 -9.72
N GLY A 172 -19.90 -16.79 -10.06
CA GLY A 172 -20.82 -17.73 -10.68
C GLY A 172 -20.64 -17.94 -12.18
N MET A 173 -19.79 -18.85 -12.54
CA MET A 173 -20.03 -19.87 -13.57
C MET A 173 -19.77 -21.24 -12.99
#